data_fd9dfe746de0a04e61760197ed75188b
#
_entry.id   fd9dfe746de0a04e61760197ed75188b
#
_cell.length_a   1.000
_cell.length_b   1.000
_cell.length_c   1.000
_cell.angle_alpha   90.00
_cell.angle_beta   90.00
_cell.angle_gamma   90.00
#
_symmetry.space_group_name_H-M   'P 1'
#
loop_
_entity.id
_entity.type
_entity.pdbx_description
1 polymer ?
#
loop_
_entity_poly.entity_id
_entity_poly.type
_entity_poly.pdbx_seq_one_letter_code
_entity_poly.pdbx_strand_id
1 'polypeptide(L)'
;MLISFYIILSSLGIEACKEPPRTGKHFVLVHGSCLGAWSWYKLVTLLKSSGHNVTALDLAASGINPSQANDLQSSFDYFKPLRDFMEALPSHEGVILVGHSLGGLAISQAMKYFPSKIFVAIFVTALMPRPTLNISTLNQMIFDRGVLQHDTDTSRKGN
;
A
#
# COMPACT_ATOMS: atom_id res chain seq x y z
N MET A 1 -20.90 -45.59 2.49
CA MET A 1 -22.17 -44.85 2.65
C MET A 1 -22.08 -43.37 2.22
N LEU A 2 -20.93 -42.87 1.83
CA LEU A 2 -20.74 -41.48 1.34
C LEU A 2 -20.92 -41.31 -0.18
N ILE A 3 -20.73 -42.37 -0.97
CA ILE A 3 -20.85 -42.34 -2.43
C ILE A 3 -22.32 -42.24 -2.89
N SER A 4 -23.25 -42.78 -2.11
CA SER A 4 -24.68 -42.77 -2.43
C SER A 4 -25.33 -41.39 -2.29
N PHE A 5 -24.76 -40.49 -1.45
CA PHE A 5 -25.28 -39.14 -1.27
C PHE A 5 -24.89 -38.17 -2.41
N TYR A 6 -23.75 -38.43 -3.04
CA TYR A 6 -23.27 -37.60 -4.16
C TYR A 6 -24.07 -37.83 -5.45
N ILE A 7 -24.54 -39.05 -5.65
CA ILE A 7 -25.32 -39.42 -6.85
C ILE A 7 -26.75 -38.86 -6.78
N ILE A 8 -27.32 -38.74 -5.58
CA ILE A 8 -28.68 -38.20 -5.41
C ILE A 8 -28.73 -36.68 -5.63
N LEU A 9 -27.68 -35.95 -5.29
CA LEU A 9 -27.62 -34.51 -5.54
C LEU A 9 -27.46 -34.16 -7.04
N SER A 10 -26.79 -35.02 -7.80
CA SER A 10 -26.62 -34.81 -9.26
C SER A 10 -27.89 -35.14 -10.04
N SER A 11 -28.77 -35.97 -9.53
CA SER A 11 -30.03 -36.32 -10.19
C SER A 11 -31.17 -35.32 -9.98
N LEU A 12 -31.02 -34.39 -9.02
CA LEU A 12 -32.03 -33.36 -8.73
C LEU A 12 -31.84 -32.05 -9.49
N GLY A 13 -30.84 -31.97 -10.40
CA GLY A 13 -30.62 -30.76 -11.23
C GLY A 13 -30.33 -29.51 -10.41
N ILE A 14 -29.89 -29.65 -9.17
CA ILE A 14 -29.40 -28.52 -8.36
C ILE A 14 -28.01 -28.19 -8.89
N GLU A 15 -27.96 -27.41 -9.94
CA GLU A 15 -26.74 -26.69 -10.29
C GLU A 15 -26.36 -25.82 -9.08
N ALA A 16 -25.26 -26.22 -8.41
CA ALA A 16 -24.66 -25.34 -7.43
C ALA A 16 -24.49 -23.98 -8.11
N CYS A 17 -25.13 -22.94 -7.58
CA CYS A 17 -24.95 -21.58 -8.07
C CYS A 17 -23.44 -21.32 -8.15
N LYS A 18 -22.88 -21.42 -9.34
CA LYS A 18 -21.51 -20.98 -9.60
C LYS A 18 -21.52 -19.50 -9.30
N GLU A 19 -20.96 -19.10 -8.16
CA GLU A 19 -20.66 -17.69 -7.94
C GLU A 19 -19.93 -17.19 -9.21
N PRO A 20 -20.36 -16.07 -9.79
CA PRO A 20 -19.67 -15.50 -10.94
C PRO A 20 -18.19 -15.38 -10.60
N PRO A 21 -17.29 -15.62 -11.57
CA PRO A 21 -15.87 -15.54 -11.30
C PRO A 21 -15.57 -14.19 -10.66
N ARG A 22 -15.15 -14.19 -9.40
CA ARG A 22 -14.75 -12.98 -8.69
C ARG A 22 -13.56 -12.43 -9.46
N THR A 23 -13.78 -11.42 -10.28
CA THR A 23 -12.67 -10.71 -10.93
C THR A 23 -11.86 -10.06 -9.83
N GLY A 24 -10.72 -10.68 -9.50
CA GLY A 24 -9.85 -10.22 -8.44
C GLY A 24 -9.43 -8.77 -8.70
N LYS A 25 -9.53 -7.92 -7.66
CA LYS A 25 -9.01 -6.55 -7.74
C LYS A 25 -7.53 -6.55 -7.36
N HIS A 26 -6.79 -5.57 -7.86
CA HIS A 26 -5.39 -5.39 -7.49
C HIS A 26 -5.28 -4.34 -6.38
N PHE A 27 -4.86 -4.78 -5.19
CA PHE A 27 -4.60 -3.91 -4.04
C PHE A 27 -3.12 -3.58 -3.96
N VAL A 28 -2.81 -2.31 -3.77
CA VAL A 28 -1.45 -1.81 -3.52
C VAL A 28 -1.41 -1.19 -2.14
N LEU A 29 -0.63 -1.80 -1.25
CA LEU A 29 -0.58 -1.46 0.17
C LEU A 29 0.69 -0.65 0.46
N VAL A 30 0.52 0.53 1.03
CA VAL A 30 1.58 1.51 1.31
C VAL A 30 1.64 1.77 2.81
N HIS A 31 2.77 1.40 3.41
CA HIS A 31 2.99 1.47 4.86
C HIS A 31 3.24 2.90 5.36
N GLY A 32 3.18 3.08 6.68
CA GLY A 32 3.55 4.31 7.37
C GLY A 32 5.04 4.41 7.65
N SER A 33 5.46 5.53 8.28
CA SER A 33 6.85 5.70 8.73
C SER A 33 7.27 4.59 9.70
N CYS A 34 8.57 4.26 9.69
CA CYS A 34 9.18 3.23 10.54
C CYS A 34 8.63 1.80 10.32
N LEU A 35 7.86 1.58 9.26
CA LEU A 35 7.31 0.29 8.87
C LEU A 35 7.88 -0.13 7.50
N GLY A 36 7.44 -1.27 7.01
CA GLY A 36 7.72 -1.80 5.68
C GLY A 36 6.56 -2.63 5.17
N ALA A 37 6.69 -3.18 3.97
CA ALA A 37 5.71 -4.05 3.35
C ALA A 37 5.28 -5.22 4.25
N TRP A 38 6.21 -5.70 5.08
CA TRP A 38 5.98 -6.76 6.06
C TRP A 38 4.83 -6.47 7.03
N SER A 39 4.58 -5.21 7.35
CA SER A 39 3.52 -4.83 8.29
C SER A 39 2.11 -5.22 7.81
N TRP A 40 1.95 -5.45 6.53
CA TRP A 40 0.70 -5.82 5.89
C TRP A 40 0.44 -7.33 5.81
N TYR A 41 1.31 -8.19 6.40
CA TYR A 41 1.28 -9.64 6.19
C TYR A 41 -0.10 -10.29 6.40
N LYS A 42 -0.84 -9.87 7.43
CA LYS A 42 -2.20 -10.39 7.69
C LYS A 42 -3.18 -9.99 6.59
N LEU A 43 -3.17 -8.70 6.22
CA LEU A 43 -4.08 -8.18 5.20
C LEU A 43 -3.75 -8.77 3.82
N VAL A 44 -2.47 -8.92 3.49
CA VAL A 44 -2.03 -9.60 2.26
C VAL A 44 -2.59 -11.01 2.19
N THR A 45 -2.49 -11.77 3.28
CA THR A 45 -3.02 -13.15 3.35
C THR A 45 -4.54 -13.17 3.14
N LEU A 46 -5.27 -12.32 3.83
CA LEU A 46 -6.74 -12.24 3.73
C LEU A 46 -7.23 -11.85 2.33
N LEU A 47 -6.62 -10.83 1.74
CA LEU A 47 -6.98 -10.38 0.39
C LEU A 47 -6.65 -11.43 -0.67
N LYS A 48 -5.48 -12.07 -0.57
CA LYS A 48 -5.10 -13.15 -1.49
C LYS A 48 -6.02 -14.36 -1.36
N SER A 49 -6.39 -14.76 -0.15
CA SER A 49 -7.33 -15.86 0.06
C SER A 49 -8.74 -15.55 -0.46
N SER A 50 -9.07 -14.26 -0.57
CA SER A 50 -10.33 -13.79 -1.19
C SER A 50 -10.25 -13.63 -2.72
N GLY A 51 -9.15 -14.08 -3.36
CA GLY A 51 -9.00 -14.05 -4.80
C GLY A 51 -8.54 -12.71 -5.37
N HIS A 52 -7.97 -11.83 -4.54
CA HIS A 52 -7.43 -10.55 -4.99
C HIS A 52 -5.92 -10.62 -5.29
N ASN A 53 -5.47 -9.79 -6.23
CA ASN A 53 -4.05 -9.54 -6.42
C ASN A 53 -3.59 -8.50 -5.39
N VAL A 54 -2.41 -8.69 -4.79
CA VAL A 54 -1.93 -7.81 -3.72
C VAL A 54 -0.45 -7.55 -3.88
N THR A 55 -0.10 -6.28 -3.94
CA THR A 55 1.27 -5.77 -3.88
C THR A 55 1.43 -4.95 -2.60
N ALA A 56 2.34 -5.34 -1.72
CA ALA A 56 2.79 -4.52 -0.60
C ALA A 56 4.17 -3.97 -0.93
N LEU A 57 4.31 -2.66 -0.89
CA LEU A 57 5.54 -1.96 -1.30
C LEU A 57 6.35 -1.55 -0.08
N ASP A 58 7.66 -1.72 -0.16
CA ASP A 58 8.60 -0.99 0.67
C ASP A 58 8.90 0.36 0.04
N LEU A 59 8.63 1.44 0.77
CA LEU A 59 9.05 2.78 0.37
C LEU A 59 10.58 2.90 0.44
N ALA A 60 11.16 3.96 -0.12
CA ALA A 60 12.61 4.13 -0.11
C ALA A 60 13.17 4.11 1.32
N ALA A 61 14.32 3.52 1.51
CA ALA A 61 14.97 3.33 2.82
C ALA A 61 14.09 2.60 3.86
N SER A 62 13.17 1.74 3.43
CA SER A 62 12.29 0.97 4.31
C SER A 62 12.31 -0.51 3.94
N GLY A 63 12.14 -1.39 4.92
CA GLY A 63 12.08 -2.84 4.71
C GLY A 63 13.33 -3.36 3.99
N ILE A 64 13.16 -3.96 2.82
CA ILE A 64 14.25 -4.48 1.98
C ILE A 64 14.69 -3.50 0.88
N ASN A 65 14.13 -2.30 0.83
CA ASN A 65 14.54 -1.30 -0.15
C ASN A 65 16.02 -0.90 0.05
N PRO A 66 16.86 -0.92 -1.00
CA PRO A 66 18.30 -0.71 -0.86
C PRO A 66 18.73 0.74 -0.62
N SER A 67 17.84 1.72 -0.77
CA SER A 67 18.14 3.13 -0.54
C SER A 67 18.52 3.39 0.91
N GLN A 68 19.46 4.31 1.14
CA GLN A 68 19.82 4.75 2.47
C GLN A 68 19.00 5.98 2.87
N ALA A 69 18.60 6.09 4.14
CA ALA A 69 17.81 7.22 4.61
C ALA A 69 18.52 8.57 4.40
N ASN A 70 19.84 8.59 4.54
CA ASN A 70 20.67 9.80 4.37
C ASN A 70 20.73 10.29 2.90
N ASP A 71 20.39 9.44 1.94
CA ASP A 71 20.38 9.79 0.52
C ASP A 71 19.07 10.47 0.10
N LEU A 72 18.04 10.39 0.95
CA LEU A 72 16.73 10.95 0.68
C LEU A 72 16.70 12.43 1.01
N GLN A 73 16.48 13.26 -0.02
CA GLN A 73 16.43 14.72 0.12
C GLN A 73 15.00 15.26 0.22
N SER A 74 14.03 14.42 -0.08
CA SER A 74 12.62 14.85 -0.12
C SER A 74 11.65 13.67 0.12
N SER A 75 10.43 13.99 0.47
CA SER A 75 9.35 13.00 0.47
C SER A 75 9.07 12.44 -0.93
N PHE A 76 9.42 13.18 -1.98
CA PHE A 76 9.31 12.72 -3.35
C PHE A 76 10.25 11.54 -3.61
N ASP A 77 11.46 11.57 -3.06
CA ASP A 77 12.41 10.46 -3.13
C ASP A 77 11.91 9.28 -2.29
N TYR A 78 11.39 9.57 -1.09
CA TYR A 78 10.84 8.54 -0.21
C TYR A 78 9.67 7.77 -0.85
N PHE A 79 8.81 8.44 -1.62
CA PHE A 79 7.66 7.82 -2.29
C PHE A 79 7.97 7.27 -3.69
N LYS A 80 9.23 7.36 -4.13
CA LYS A 80 9.66 6.90 -5.46
C LYS A 80 9.23 5.46 -5.78
N PRO A 81 9.35 4.46 -4.88
CA PRO A 81 8.95 3.09 -5.20
C PRO A 81 7.48 2.95 -5.60
N LEU A 82 6.56 3.70 -4.95
CA LEU A 82 5.16 3.71 -5.35
C LEU A 82 4.98 4.35 -6.73
N ARG A 83 5.69 5.45 -7.00
CA ARG A 83 5.60 6.13 -8.30
C ARG A 83 6.11 5.24 -9.42
N ASP A 84 7.29 4.60 -9.26
CA ASP A 84 7.86 3.69 -10.24
C ASP A 84 6.91 2.51 -10.51
N PHE A 85 6.30 1.96 -9.46
CA PHE A 85 5.29 0.90 -9.59
C PHE A 85 4.08 1.39 -10.42
N MET A 86 3.54 2.56 -10.11
CA MET A 86 2.38 3.12 -10.82
C MET A 86 2.72 3.47 -12.28
N GLU A 87 3.92 3.91 -12.57
CA GLU A 87 4.40 4.15 -13.93
C GLU A 87 4.46 2.86 -14.74
N ALA A 88 5.01 1.80 -14.14
CA ALA A 88 5.16 0.48 -14.77
C ALA A 88 3.83 -0.25 -14.99
N LEU A 89 2.76 0.12 -14.30
CA LEU A 89 1.44 -0.48 -14.49
C LEU A 89 0.93 -0.25 -15.92
N PRO A 90 0.41 -1.28 -16.60
CA PRO A 90 -0.23 -1.12 -17.90
C PRO A 90 -1.36 -0.08 -17.86
N SER A 91 -1.57 0.64 -18.95
CA SER A 91 -2.58 1.71 -19.02
C SER A 91 -4.03 1.23 -18.85
N HIS A 92 -4.29 -0.05 -19.10
CA HIS A 92 -5.60 -0.67 -18.93
C HIS A 92 -5.81 -1.27 -17.53
N GLU A 93 -4.78 -1.31 -16.70
CA GLU A 93 -4.87 -1.78 -15.33
C GLU A 93 -5.17 -0.64 -14.36
N GLY A 94 -6.06 -0.91 -13.40
CA GLY A 94 -6.35 -0.01 -12.32
C GLY A 94 -6.21 -0.71 -10.97
N VAL A 95 -5.81 0.04 -9.96
CA VAL A 95 -5.54 -0.47 -8.63
C VAL A 95 -6.42 0.17 -7.56
N ILE A 96 -6.52 -0.51 -6.42
CA ILE A 96 -7.02 0.03 -5.16
C ILE A 96 -5.80 0.34 -4.30
N LEU A 97 -5.55 1.64 -4.06
CA LEU A 97 -4.46 2.08 -3.18
C LEU A 97 -4.92 2.06 -1.73
N VAL A 98 -4.10 1.52 -0.84
CA VAL A 98 -4.35 1.54 0.60
C VAL A 98 -3.12 2.15 1.28
N GLY A 99 -3.31 3.29 1.94
CA GLY A 99 -2.23 4.00 2.65
C GLY A 99 -2.48 4.07 4.14
N HIS A 100 -1.49 3.68 4.94
CA HIS A 100 -1.49 3.82 6.39
C HIS A 100 -0.60 4.98 6.84
N SER A 101 -1.06 5.80 7.78
CA SER A 101 -0.27 6.87 8.40
C SER A 101 0.39 7.78 7.33
N LEU A 102 1.72 7.87 7.28
CA LEU A 102 2.49 8.61 6.27
C LEU A 102 2.23 8.12 4.84
N GLY A 103 1.90 6.83 4.65
CA GLY A 103 1.52 6.27 3.35
C GLY A 103 0.31 6.97 2.71
N GLY A 104 -0.50 7.68 3.50
CA GLY A 104 -1.58 8.52 2.97
C GLY A 104 -1.08 9.66 2.09
N LEU A 105 0.08 10.26 2.39
CA LEU A 105 0.70 11.27 1.53
C LEU A 105 1.20 10.65 0.22
N ALA A 106 1.78 9.46 0.30
CA ALA A 106 2.26 8.73 -0.88
C ALA A 106 1.10 8.44 -1.85
N ILE A 107 -0.02 7.87 -1.35
CA ILE A 107 -1.18 7.59 -2.20
C ILE A 107 -1.86 8.86 -2.70
N SER A 108 -1.87 9.95 -1.92
CA SER A 108 -2.38 11.26 -2.37
C SER A 108 -1.55 11.83 -3.51
N GLN A 109 -0.23 11.65 -3.47
CA GLN A 109 0.66 12.03 -4.56
C GLN A 109 0.39 11.17 -5.80
N ALA A 110 0.24 9.85 -5.64
CA ALA A 110 -0.10 8.94 -6.73
C ALA A 110 -1.44 9.31 -7.39
N MET A 111 -2.46 9.66 -6.62
CA MET A 111 -3.75 10.13 -7.13
C MET A 111 -3.63 11.38 -8.02
N LYS A 112 -2.69 12.26 -7.71
CA LYS A 112 -2.43 13.47 -8.51
C LYS A 112 -1.78 13.14 -9.85
N TYR A 113 -0.83 12.19 -9.88
CA TYR A 113 -0.05 11.89 -11.09
C TYR A 113 -0.65 10.77 -11.95
N PHE A 114 -1.40 9.84 -11.35
CA PHE A 114 -1.94 8.65 -12.02
C PHE A 114 -3.46 8.47 -11.82
N PRO A 115 -4.31 9.49 -12.00
CA PRO A 115 -5.73 9.40 -11.66
C PRO A 115 -6.46 8.32 -12.46
N SER A 116 -6.05 8.06 -13.70
CA SER A 116 -6.66 7.04 -14.57
C SER A 116 -6.34 5.59 -14.18
N LYS A 117 -5.30 5.37 -13.35
CA LYS A 117 -4.88 4.04 -12.89
C LYS A 117 -5.40 3.70 -11.50
N ILE A 118 -6.21 4.55 -10.87
CA ILE A 118 -6.67 4.37 -9.50
C ILE A 118 -8.18 4.31 -9.45
N PHE A 119 -8.73 3.14 -9.08
CA PHE A 119 -10.17 2.98 -8.89
C PHE A 119 -10.65 3.55 -7.56
N VAL A 120 -9.88 3.30 -6.49
CA VAL A 120 -10.20 3.73 -5.12
C VAL A 120 -8.91 3.98 -4.36
N ALA A 121 -8.92 4.98 -3.49
CA ALA A 121 -7.88 5.22 -2.49
C ALA A 121 -8.47 5.10 -1.09
N ILE A 122 -7.87 4.25 -0.25
CA ILE A 122 -8.31 3.96 1.11
C ILE A 122 -7.26 4.50 2.09
N PHE A 123 -7.69 5.39 2.97
CA PHE A 123 -6.85 6.02 3.99
C PHE A 123 -7.10 5.35 5.34
N VAL A 124 -6.13 4.58 5.82
CA VAL A 124 -6.21 3.87 7.11
C VAL A 124 -5.44 4.67 8.15
N THR A 125 -6.15 5.40 9.02
CA THR A 125 -5.53 6.32 10.02
C THR A 125 -4.38 7.14 9.42
N ALA A 126 -4.61 7.68 8.22
CA ALA A 126 -3.57 8.22 7.36
C ALA A 126 -3.64 9.74 7.21
N LEU A 127 -2.49 10.34 6.91
CA LEU A 127 -2.40 11.75 6.57
C LEU A 127 -3.07 12.00 5.23
N MET A 128 -4.03 12.92 5.21
CA MET A 128 -4.72 13.34 3.99
C MET A 128 -4.53 14.84 3.77
N PRO A 129 -3.94 15.26 2.64
CA PRO A 129 -3.85 16.67 2.29
C PRO A 129 -5.22 17.33 2.20
N ARG A 130 -5.29 18.63 2.54
CA ARG A 130 -6.49 19.48 2.44
C ARG A 130 -6.14 20.71 1.63
N PRO A 131 -7.12 21.48 1.12
CA PRO A 131 -6.85 22.73 0.42
C PRO A 131 -6.00 23.73 1.21
N THR A 132 -6.18 23.77 2.56
CA THR A 132 -5.41 24.60 3.48
C THR A 132 -4.13 23.95 4.00
N LEU A 133 -3.92 22.66 3.72
CA LEU A 133 -2.76 21.89 4.15
C LEU A 133 -2.31 21.02 2.98
N ASN A 134 -1.61 21.63 2.05
CA ASN A 134 -1.14 20.95 0.84
C ASN A 134 0.00 19.97 1.14
N ILE A 135 0.32 19.11 0.17
CA ILE A 135 1.36 18.09 0.28
C ILE A 135 2.73 18.72 0.60
N SER A 136 3.06 19.86 0.01
CA SER A 136 4.34 20.53 0.26
C SER A 136 4.46 20.97 1.72
N THR A 137 3.42 21.58 2.27
CA THR A 137 3.39 22.02 3.68
C THR A 137 3.49 20.82 4.64
N LEU A 138 2.74 19.74 4.36
CA LEU A 138 2.82 18.52 5.15
C LEU A 138 4.19 17.87 5.10
N ASN A 139 4.81 17.83 3.92
CA ASN A 139 6.16 17.32 3.75
C ASN A 139 7.16 18.15 4.57
N GLN A 140 7.10 19.48 4.48
CA GLN A 140 7.94 20.37 5.24
C GLN A 140 7.78 20.14 6.75
N MET A 141 6.53 20.05 7.24
CA MET A 141 6.27 19.81 8.66
C MET A 141 6.80 18.45 9.16
N ILE A 142 6.83 17.43 8.31
CA ILE A 142 7.36 16.10 8.63
C ILE A 142 8.90 16.17 8.68
N PHE A 143 9.53 16.81 7.70
CA PHE A 143 10.98 16.95 7.66
C PHE A 143 11.50 17.89 8.77
N ASP A 144 10.87 19.04 8.98
CA ASP A 144 11.28 20.02 10.00
C ASP A 144 11.10 19.52 11.43
N ARG A 145 10.13 18.62 11.67
CA ARG A 145 9.90 18.02 13.00
C ARG A 145 10.77 16.81 13.30
N GLY A 146 11.72 16.49 12.45
CA GLY A 146 12.68 15.41 12.70
C GLY A 146 12.09 14.01 12.72
N VAL A 147 10.92 13.79 12.11
CA VAL A 147 10.32 12.45 12.00
C VAL A 147 11.25 11.48 11.24
N LEU A 148 12.23 12.04 10.50
CA LEU A 148 13.29 11.30 9.83
C LEU A 148 14.69 11.62 10.40
N GLN A 149 14.80 12.50 11.40
CA GLN A 149 16.06 12.67 12.12
C GLN A 149 16.24 11.48 13.06
N HIS A 150 16.94 10.48 12.58
CA HIS A 150 17.61 9.52 13.46
C HIS A 150 18.54 10.33 14.36
N ASP A 151 18.32 10.25 15.66
CA ASP A 151 19.17 10.83 16.69
C ASP A 151 20.64 10.48 16.43
N THR A 152 21.38 11.37 15.79
CA THR A 152 22.84 11.30 15.72
C THR A 152 23.47 12.04 16.88
N ASP A 153 22.77 12.15 18.03
CA ASP A 153 23.39 12.65 19.25
C ASP A 153 24.03 11.52 20.09
N THR A 154 25.05 10.91 19.53
CA THR A 154 26.04 10.12 20.30
C THR A 154 27.25 10.96 20.69
N SER A 155 27.09 12.26 20.95
CA SER A 155 28.16 13.09 21.47
C SER A 155 27.91 13.60 22.89
N ARG A 156 27.52 12.72 23.83
CA ARG A 156 27.78 12.98 25.24
C ARG A 156 28.97 12.11 25.68
N LYS A 157 30.16 12.57 25.32
CA LYS A 157 31.38 12.15 25.96
C LYS A 157 31.30 12.51 27.43
N GLY A 158 31.46 11.49 28.26
CA GLY A 158 31.70 11.64 29.68
C GLY A 158 32.98 12.49 29.95
N ASN A 159 32.88 13.26 30.97
CA ASN A 159 33.97 13.66 31.85
C ASN A 159 33.73 12.93 33.18
#